data_351f219a3e68867438017408f9062697
#
_entry.id   351f219a3e68867438017408f9062697
#
_cell.length_a   1.000
_cell.length_b   1.000
_cell.length_c   1.000
_cell.angle_alpha   90.00
_cell.angle_beta   90.00
_cell.angle_gamma   90.00
#
_symmetry.space_group_name_H-M   'P 1'
#
loop_
_entity.id
_entity.type
_entity.pdbx_description
1 polymer ?
#
loop_
_entity_poly.entity_id
_entity_poly.type
_entity_poly.pdbx_seq_one_letter_code
_entity_poly.pdbx_strand_id
1 'polypeptide(L)'
;MRNLIKLSVSTLALTGMMMLGATTASADTQTGDLHYNSDCGVKELRMSKGSYNVNRAGAIKGSKYCEYQFYAKKGQKVSATLVGSEDLYPMLYSDDSQNLSSEAVTLDKTGEHTIRVLQPRNQAREGNTPKPYYMTVTIK
;
A
#
# COMPACT_ATOMS: atom_id res chain seq x y z
N MET A 1 -0.66 -86.23 -4.07
CA MET A 1 -1.98 -85.58 -4.16
C MET A 1 -1.81 -84.11 -4.15
N ARG A 2 -2.24 -83.48 -5.21
CA ARG A 2 -1.81 -82.14 -5.64
C ARG A 2 -2.77 -81.13 -5.15
N ASN A 3 -2.30 -80.21 -4.30
CA ASN A 3 -3.06 -79.02 -3.98
C ASN A 3 -2.41 -77.86 -4.70
N LEU A 4 -3.03 -77.43 -5.77
CA LEU A 4 -2.70 -76.23 -6.48
C LEU A 4 -3.25 -75.03 -5.72
N ILE A 5 -2.37 -74.31 -5.07
CA ILE A 5 -2.70 -73.01 -4.48
C ILE A 5 -2.65 -72.01 -5.61
N LYS A 6 -3.80 -71.53 -5.99
CA LYS A 6 -3.90 -70.38 -6.89
C LYS A 6 -3.58 -69.12 -6.11
N LEU A 7 -2.41 -68.56 -6.32
CA LEU A 7 -2.11 -67.22 -5.88
C LEU A 7 -2.80 -66.25 -6.84
N SER A 8 -3.84 -65.62 -6.38
CA SER A 8 -4.40 -64.48 -7.04
C SER A 8 -3.59 -63.26 -6.62
N VAL A 9 -2.75 -62.77 -7.51
CA VAL A 9 -2.06 -61.51 -7.34
C VAL A 9 -3.05 -60.40 -7.64
N SER A 10 -3.61 -59.80 -6.58
CA SER A 10 -4.34 -58.58 -6.69
C SER A 10 -3.34 -57.42 -6.74
N THR A 11 -3.11 -56.98 -7.93
CA THR A 11 -2.35 -55.75 -8.17
C THR A 11 -3.23 -54.57 -7.81
N LEU A 12 -3.17 -54.10 -6.59
CA LEU A 12 -3.70 -52.80 -6.24
C LEU A 12 -2.69 -51.76 -6.77
N ALA A 13 -3.00 -51.21 -7.92
CA ALA A 13 -2.37 -50.00 -8.39
C ALA A 13 -2.92 -48.84 -7.55
N LEU A 14 -2.22 -48.55 -6.46
CA LEU A 14 -2.41 -47.29 -5.75
C LEU A 14 -1.74 -46.21 -6.58
N THR A 15 -2.48 -45.60 -7.48
CA THR A 15 -2.13 -44.35 -8.10
C THR A 15 -2.23 -43.25 -7.03
N GLY A 16 -1.18 -43.14 -6.25
CA GLY A 16 -0.96 -42.00 -5.40
C GLY A 16 -0.77 -40.77 -6.26
N MET A 17 -1.84 -40.06 -6.53
CA MET A 17 -1.83 -38.75 -7.10
C MET A 17 -1.27 -37.83 -6.02
N MET A 18 0.06 -37.70 -5.95
CA MET A 18 0.69 -36.64 -5.22
C MET A 18 0.28 -35.35 -5.93
N MET A 19 -0.77 -34.74 -5.44
CA MET A 19 -0.98 -33.32 -5.63
C MET A 19 0.15 -32.63 -4.89
N LEU A 20 1.24 -32.37 -5.61
CA LEU A 20 2.15 -31.29 -5.27
C LEU A 20 1.29 -30.03 -5.31
N GLY A 21 0.72 -29.70 -4.17
CA GLY A 21 0.24 -28.37 -3.94
C GLY A 21 1.46 -27.45 -4.07
N ALA A 22 1.70 -26.98 -5.27
CA ALA A 22 2.50 -25.81 -5.46
C ALA A 22 1.76 -24.70 -4.72
N THR A 23 2.10 -24.51 -3.46
CA THR A 23 1.90 -23.23 -2.82
C THR A 23 2.81 -22.30 -3.61
N THR A 24 2.27 -21.76 -4.69
CA THR A 24 2.80 -20.54 -5.26
C THR A 24 2.68 -19.55 -4.12
N ALA A 25 3.75 -19.40 -3.36
CA ALA A 25 3.97 -18.17 -2.65
C ALA A 25 3.92 -17.12 -3.75
N SER A 26 2.76 -16.50 -3.89
CA SER A 26 2.64 -15.26 -4.62
C SER A 26 3.55 -14.32 -3.88
N ALA A 27 4.82 -14.27 -4.31
CA ALA A 27 5.57 -13.08 -4.11
C ALA A 27 4.66 -12.02 -4.73
N ASP A 28 4.00 -11.22 -3.90
CA ASP A 28 3.44 -9.96 -4.29
C ASP A 28 4.61 -9.11 -4.79
N THR A 29 5.09 -9.49 -5.96
CA THR A 29 5.71 -8.53 -6.84
C THR A 29 4.54 -7.64 -7.19
N GLN A 30 4.31 -6.62 -6.39
CA GLN A 30 3.54 -5.46 -6.78
C GLN A 30 4.28 -4.80 -7.94
N THR A 31 4.32 -5.52 -9.04
CA THR A 31 4.53 -4.94 -10.35
C THR A 31 3.26 -4.15 -10.58
N GLY A 32 3.33 -2.90 -10.14
CA GLY A 32 2.39 -1.83 -10.28
C GLY A 32 1.38 -1.92 -11.40
N ASP A 33 0.35 -2.71 -11.23
CA ASP A 33 -0.94 -2.30 -11.70
C ASP A 33 -1.35 -1.17 -10.76
N LEU A 34 -1.00 0.04 -11.18
CA LEU A 34 -1.55 1.27 -10.66
C LEU A 34 -3.05 1.22 -10.92
N HIS A 35 -3.77 0.48 -10.09
CA HIS A 35 -5.20 0.63 -10.00
C HIS A 35 -5.44 2.06 -9.52
N TYR A 36 -5.63 2.93 -10.50
CA TYR A 36 -6.09 4.29 -10.29
C TYR A 36 -7.46 4.23 -9.62
N ASN A 37 -7.47 4.05 -8.31
CA ASN A 37 -8.66 4.33 -7.55
C ASN A 37 -8.82 5.84 -7.56
N SER A 38 -9.58 6.35 -8.52
CA SER A 38 -10.00 7.76 -8.59
C SER A 38 -10.83 8.18 -7.38
N ASP A 39 -11.28 7.25 -6.58
CA ASP A 39 -11.83 7.39 -5.25
C ASP A 39 -10.76 7.08 -4.21
N CYS A 40 -9.98 8.09 -3.90
CA CYS A 40 -9.04 8.06 -2.78
C CYS A 40 -9.81 8.16 -1.46
N GLY A 41 -10.51 7.13 -1.07
CA GLY A 41 -11.06 7.08 0.29
C GLY A 41 -9.97 7.27 1.35
N VAL A 42 -10.39 7.54 2.56
CA VAL A 42 -9.46 7.59 3.73
C VAL A 42 -8.76 6.24 3.88
N LYS A 43 -7.45 6.25 3.94
CA LYS A 43 -6.61 5.05 4.07
C LYS A 43 -5.73 5.13 5.30
N GLU A 44 -5.69 4.07 6.07
CA GLU A 44 -4.81 3.97 7.21
C GLU A 44 -3.38 3.61 6.78
N LEU A 45 -2.40 4.34 7.32
CA LEU A 45 -0.98 4.03 7.19
C LEU A 45 -0.53 3.23 8.40
N ARG A 46 -0.17 1.97 8.17
CA ARG A 46 0.40 1.11 9.21
C ARG A 46 1.85 0.85 8.88
N MET A 47 2.73 1.17 9.82
CA MET A 47 4.15 0.84 9.73
C MET A 47 4.35 -0.63 10.10
N SER A 48 5.14 -1.34 9.33
CA SER A 48 5.60 -2.67 9.71
C SER A 48 6.56 -2.57 10.90
N LYS A 49 6.57 -3.58 11.77
CA LYS A 49 7.47 -3.62 12.91
C LYS A 49 8.93 -3.45 12.45
N GLY A 50 9.62 -2.48 13.04
CA GLY A 50 11.01 -2.15 12.70
C GLY A 50 11.18 -1.31 11.43
N SER A 51 10.10 -0.90 10.78
CA SER A 51 10.12 0.02 9.64
C SER A 51 9.71 1.43 10.07
N TYR A 52 10.36 2.42 9.47
CA TYR A 52 10.00 3.83 9.62
C TYR A 52 9.31 4.38 8.37
N ASN A 53 9.18 3.58 7.32
CA ASN A 53 8.65 4.00 6.03
C ASN A 53 7.41 3.19 5.67
N VAL A 54 6.46 3.85 5.01
CA VAL A 54 5.33 3.22 4.36
C VAL A 54 5.09 3.84 3.00
N ASN A 55 4.84 3.01 2.01
CA ASN A 55 4.62 3.43 0.64
C ASN A 55 3.14 3.33 0.27
N ARG A 56 2.65 4.29 -0.50
CA ARG A 56 1.28 4.29 -1.04
C ARG A 56 1.28 4.86 -2.45
N ALA A 57 0.43 4.29 -3.29
CA ALA A 57 0.15 4.81 -4.61
C ALA A 57 -1.27 5.36 -4.66
N GLY A 58 -1.48 6.38 -5.48
CA GLY A 58 -2.79 6.99 -5.68
C GLY A 58 -2.82 7.85 -6.93
N ALA A 59 -3.97 8.49 -7.15
CA ALA A 59 -4.13 9.48 -8.20
C ALA A 59 -5.09 10.58 -7.75
N ILE A 60 -4.76 11.82 -8.07
CA ILE A 60 -5.59 12.99 -7.79
C ILE A 60 -6.30 13.41 -9.06
N LYS A 61 -7.58 13.74 -8.95
CA LYS A 61 -8.39 14.21 -10.06
C LYS A 61 -9.12 15.50 -9.67
N GLY A 62 -8.87 16.58 -10.41
CA GLY A 62 -9.51 17.87 -10.17
C GLY A 62 -9.23 18.39 -8.74
N SER A 63 -10.26 18.86 -8.05
CA SER A 63 -10.18 19.38 -6.67
C SER A 63 -10.23 18.31 -5.57
N LYS A 64 -10.22 17.02 -5.94
CA LYS A 64 -10.21 15.93 -4.98
C LYS A 64 -8.84 15.82 -4.30
N TYR A 65 -8.80 15.15 -3.17
CA TYR A 65 -7.58 14.83 -2.43
C TYR A 65 -7.62 13.38 -1.97
N CYS A 66 -6.44 12.81 -1.70
CA CYS A 66 -6.32 11.52 -1.04
C CYS A 66 -5.94 11.74 0.42
N GLU A 67 -6.60 11.05 1.32
CA GLU A 67 -6.39 11.18 2.76
C GLU A 67 -5.79 9.90 3.34
N TYR A 68 -4.76 10.08 4.16
CA TYR A 68 -4.05 9.01 4.84
C TYR A 68 -3.99 9.30 6.34
N GLN A 69 -4.46 8.38 7.15
CA GLN A 69 -4.47 8.50 8.60
C GLN A 69 -3.39 7.61 9.23
N PHE A 70 -2.73 8.11 10.25
CA PHE A 70 -1.73 7.37 11.00
C PHE A 70 -1.69 7.80 12.46
N TYR A 71 -1.30 6.87 13.31
CA TYR A 71 -1.08 7.15 14.73
C TYR A 71 0.40 7.40 14.99
N ALA A 72 0.71 8.48 15.70
CA ALA A 72 2.08 8.80 16.09
C ALA A 72 2.14 9.49 17.45
N LYS A 73 3.34 9.54 18.02
CA LYS A 73 3.60 10.16 19.32
C LYS A 73 4.14 11.57 19.15
N LYS A 74 3.82 12.43 20.12
CA LYS A 74 4.45 13.75 20.24
C LYS A 74 5.98 13.62 20.18
N GLY A 75 6.61 14.49 19.42
CA GLY A 75 8.06 14.54 19.21
C GLY A 75 8.56 13.70 18.05
N GLN A 76 7.77 12.79 17.49
CA GLN A 76 8.13 12.11 16.27
C GLN A 76 8.13 13.08 15.09
N LYS A 77 8.98 12.80 14.12
CA LYS A 77 9.11 13.59 12.88
C LYS A 77 8.46 12.83 11.74
N VAL A 78 7.62 13.52 10.98
CA VAL A 78 6.97 13.00 9.78
C VAL A 78 7.46 13.75 8.56
N SER A 79 7.76 13.05 7.50
CA SER A 79 8.05 13.59 6.16
C SER A 79 7.39 12.72 5.11
N ALA A 80 7.14 13.28 3.93
CA ALA A 80 6.60 12.53 2.82
C ALA A 80 7.24 12.98 1.50
N THR A 81 7.63 12.02 0.69
CA THR A 81 8.16 12.25 -0.65
C THR A 81 7.17 11.75 -1.67
N LEU A 82 6.87 12.55 -2.68
CA LEU A 82 6.03 12.19 -3.82
C LEU A 82 6.88 12.01 -5.07
N VAL A 83 6.59 10.95 -5.81
CA VAL A 83 7.11 10.72 -7.16
C VAL A 83 5.90 10.59 -8.09
N GLY A 84 5.95 11.27 -9.22
CA GLY A 84 4.86 11.29 -10.19
C GLY A 84 4.60 12.70 -10.71
N SER A 85 3.37 13.20 -10.60
CA SER A 85 3.03 14.54 -11.06
C SER A 85 3.68 15.62 -10.19
N GLU A 86 4.35 16.57 -10.83
CA GLU A 86 5.09 17.65 -10.15
C GLU A 86 4.16 18.62 -9.39
N ASP A 87 2.89 18.67 -9.77
CA ASP A 87 1.91 19.59 -9.17
C ASP A 87 1.32 19.08 -7.87
N LEU A 88 1.62 17.85 -7.46
CA LEU A 88 1.07 17.25 -6.25
C LEU A 88 1.99 17.49 -5.06
N TYR A 89 1.39 17.69 -3.91
CA TYR A 89 2.15 17.81 -2.66
C TYR A 89 1.44 17.12 -1.49
N PRO A 90 2.21 16.50 -0.57
CA PRO A 90 1.70 15.93 0.66
C PRO A 90 1.66 17.01 1.74
N MET A 91 0.55 17.14 2.42
CA MET A 91 0.36 18.10 3.49
C MET A 91 -0.07 17.41 4.78
N LEU A 92 0.59 17.73 5.89
CA LEU A 92 0.09 17.38 7.20
C LEU A 92 -1.13 18.26 7.49
N TYR A 93 -2.29 17.64 7.57
CA TYR A 93 -3.55 18.34 7.79
C TYR A 93 -3.76 18.55 9.30
N SER A 94 -3.61 19.80 9.72
CA SER A 94 -3.80 20.27 11.09
C SER A 94 -4.21 21.75 11.04
N ASP A 95 -4.38 22.39 12.18
CA ASP A 95 -4.71 23.82 12.24
C ASP A 95 -3.65 24.66 11.51
N ASP A 96 -2.37 24.27 11.62
CA ASP A 96 -1.24 24.87 10.89
C ASP A 96 -0.74 23.89 9.82
N SER A 97 -1.54 23.69 8.78
CA SER A 97 -1.21 22.75 7.71
C SER A 97 0.17 22.97 7.11
N GLN A 98 1.02 21.94 7.13
CA GLN A 98 2.43 22.02 6.73
C GLN A 98 2.75 21.08 5.56
N ASN A 99 3.52 21.58 4.60
CA ASN A 99 3.98 20.78 3.47
C ASN A 99 5.10 19.82 3.92
N LEU A 100 4.90 18.54 3.69
CA LEU A 100 5.82 17.47 4.11
C LEU A 100 6.93 17.17 3.09
N SER A 101 6.88 17.77 1.88
CA SER A 101 7.90 17.56 0.84
C SER A 101 9.18 18.32 1.12
N SER A 102 9.10 19.45 1.82
CA SER A 102 10.22 20.37 2.01
C SER A 102 11.12 19.94 3.14
N GLU A 103 10.51 19.59 4.27
CA GLU A 103 11.23 19.19 5.48
C GLU A 103 10.36 18.30 6.38
N ALA A 104 11.02 17.59 7.30
CA ALA A 104 10.31 16.78 8.27
C ALA A 104 9.67 17.66 9.34
N VAL A 105 8.39 17.43 9.61
CA VAL A 105 7.61 18.14 10.64
C VAL A 105 7.64 17.36 11.94
N THR A 106 7.94 18.05 13.05
CA THR A 106 7.86 17.45 14.39
C THR A 106 6.43 17.54 14.90
N LEU A 107 5.87 16.39 15.30
CA LEU A 107 4.51 16.29 15.79
C LEU A 107 4.39 16.87 17.21
N ASP A 108 3.41 17.72 17.43
CA ASP A 108 3.16 18.42 18.69
C ASP A 108 2.28 17.66 19.67
N LYS A 109 1.58 16.62 19.19
CA LYS A 109 0.67 15.79 19.98
C LYS A 109 0.79 14.32 19.68
N THR A 110 0.42 13.49 20.65
CA THR A 110 0.23 12.05 20.48
C THR A 110 -1.21 11.77 20.05
N GLY A 111 -1.40 10.95 19.04
CA GLY A 111 -2.73 10.57 18.55
C GLY A 111 -2.77 10.34 17.06
N GLU A 112 -3.96 10.44 16.51
CA GLU A 112 -4.17 10.34 15.07
C GLU A 112 -3.78 11.63 14.35
N HIS A 113 -3.10 11.46 13.24
CA HIS A 113 -2.68 12.50 12.33
C HIS A 113 -3.15 12.17 10.92
N THR A 114 -3.29 13.19 10.09
CA THR A 114 -3.79 13.04 8.73
C THR A 114 -2.82 13.68 7.75
N ILE A 115 -2.47 12.94 6.69
CA ILE A 115 -1.77 13.48 5.53
C ILE A 115 -2.78 13.55 4.39
N ARG A 116 -2.82 14.68 3.69
CA ARG A 116 -3.55 14.85 2.44
C ARG A 116 -2.60 15.06 1.30
N VAL A 117 -2.82 14.33 0.21
CA VAL A 117 -2.19 14.60 -1.08
C VAL A 117 -3.17 15.35 -1.93
N LEU A 118 -2.79 16.51 -2.41
CA LEU A 118 -3.64 17.41 -3.16
C LEU A 118 -2.83 18.18 -4.22
N GLN A 119 -3.54 18.86 -5.10
CA GLN A 119 -2.93 19.78 -6.06
C GLN A 119 -3.37 21.21 -5.81
N PRO A 120 -2.58 22.22 -6.25
CA PRO A 120 -2.95 23.63 -6.17
C PRO A 120 -4.29 23.91 -6.89
N ARG A 121 -5.05 24.89 -6.41
CA ARG A 121 -6.38 25.22 -6.94
C ARG A 121 -6.38 25.61 -8.41
N ASN A 122 -5.35 26.29 -8.89
CA ASN A 122 -5.19 26.63 -10.29
C ASN A 122 -5.10 25.37 -11.15
N GLN A 123 -4.30 24.40 -10.76
CA GLN A 123 -4.14 23.10 -11.43
C GLN A 123 -5.42 22.27 -11.36
N ALA A 124 -6.13 22.32 -10.22
CA ALA A 124 -7.37 21.60 -10.02
C ALA A 124 -8.49 22.04 -10.99
N ARG A 125 -8.42 23.28 -11.50
CA ARG A 125 -9.38 23.85 -12.44
C ARG A 125 -9.07 23.52 -13.90
N GLU A 126 -7.85 23.13 -14.22
CA GLU A 126 -7.38 22.91 -15.59
C GLU A 126 -7.88 21.61 -16.20
N GLY A 127 -8.49 20.73 -15.43
CA GLY A 127 -9.08 19.49 -15.94
C GLY A 127 -9.26 18.38 -14.94
N ASN A 128 -9.86 17.31 -15.45
CA ASN A 128 -10.18 16.11 -14.68
C ASN A 128 -9.28 14.92 -15.03
N THR A 129 -8.13 15.14 -15.64
CA THR A 129 -7.17 14.08 -15.93
C THR A 129 -6.57 13.58 -14.62
N PRO A 130 -6.64 12.27 -14.33
CA PRO A 130 -6.01 11.73 -13.14
C PRO A 130 -4.51 11.95 -13.14
N LYS A 131 -3.98 12.47 -12.05
CA LYS A 131 -2.54 12.66 -11.82
C LYS A 131 -2.03 11.61 -10.87
N PRO A 132 -1.31 10.59 -11.36
CA PRO A 132 -0.82 9.51 -10.53
C PRO A 132 0.36 9.96 -9.67
N TYR A 133 0.50 9.33 -8.50
CA TYR A 133 1.65 9.52 -7.64
C TYR A 133 2.00 8.25 -6.88
N TYR A 134 3.23 8.21 -6.45
CA TYR A 134 3.76 7.27 -5.49
C TYR A 134 4.31 8.04 -4.31
N MET A 135 3.86 7.73 -3.11
CA MET A 135 4.22 8.44 -1.89
C MET A 135 4.98 7.52 -0.94
N THR A 136 6.08 8.01 -0.42
CA THR A 136 6.79 7.40 0.72
C THR A 136 6.63 8.31 1.93
N VAL A 137 6.00 7.80 2.98
CA VAL A 137 5.88 8.48 4.27
C VAL A 137 6.89 7.90 5.23
N THR A 138 7.67 8.77 5.89
CA THR A 138 8.65 8.40 6.92
C THR A 138 8.22 8.99 8.26
N ILE A 139 8.17 8.16 9.31
CA ILE A 139 7.86 8.57 10.68
C ILE A 139 8.97 8.03 11.60
N LYS A 140 9.68 8.91 12.30
CA LYS A 140 10.81 8.57 13.20
C LYS A 140 10.66 9.17 14.57
#